data_71e4f2081263d27364916a83c8116cd6
#
_entry.id   71e4f2081263d27364916a83c8116cd6
#
_cell.length_a   1.000
_cell.length_b   1.000
_cell.length_c   1.000
_cell.angle_alpha   90.00
_cell.angle_beta   90.00
_cell.angle_gamma   90.00
#
_symmetry.space_group_name_H-M   'P 1'
#
loop_
_entity.id
_entity.type
_entity.pdbx_description
1 polymer ?
#
loop_
_entity_poly.entity_id
_entity_poly.type
_entity_poly.pdbx_seq_one_letter_code
_entity_poly.pdbx_strand_id
1 'polypeptide(L)'
;GVGVAWGDGPTELAYIPIGHQAQPAADLLTEAPPAPVQLPLAAVLTALAPWLASASHPKALQNAKYDRLILLRHGLPLEGVVMDTMLADYLRDAGDKHGLDAMAERNFGFSPTSYVELVPKGANFASVGIAEAALYCGMDVHLTWRLAQLLRRELTAMGDALPQLLDQVELPLEPVLALMEATGIRIDTAYLGELSTELK
;
A
#
# COMPACT_ATOMS: atom_id res chain seq x y z
N GLY A 1 -9.95 -3.31 3.20
CA GLY A 1 -9.47 -4.66 3.41
C GLY A 1 -7.96 -4.74 3.58
N VAL A 2 -7.45 -5.95 3.85
CA VAL A 2 -6.01 -6.22 3.97
C VAL A 2 -5.66 -7.37 3.02
N GLY A 3 -4.72 -7.13 2.10
CA GLY A 3 -4.11 -8.14 1.24
C GLY A 3 -2.80 -8.63 1.85
N VAL A 4 -2.53 -9.93 1.77
CA VAL A 4 -1.27 -10.53 2.19
C VAL A 4 -0.87 -11.64 1.22
N ALA A 5 0.44 -11.81 0.98
CA ALA A 5 1.00 -12.94 0.24
C ALA A 5 2.18 -13.52 1.04
N TRP A 6 2.38 -14.84 0.94
CA TRP A 6 3.47 -15.56 1.61
C TRP A 6 4.17 -16.57 0.69
N GLY A 7 3.87 -16.53 -0.60
CA GLY A 7 4.48 -17.36 -1.64
C GLY A 7 4.05 -16.97 -3.04
N ASP A 8 4.48 -17.75 -4.02
CA ASP A 8 4.26 -17.48 -5.45
C ASP A 8 2.95 -18.10 -5.99
N GLY A 9 2.36 -19.01 -5.24
CA GLY A 9 1.18 -19.77 -5.67
C GLY A 9 -0.14 -19.03 -5.44
N PRO A 10 -1.20 -19.38 -6.20
CA PRO A 10 -2.52 -18.75 -6.06
C PRO A 10 -3.21 -19.04 -4.72
N THR A 11 -2.73 -20.03 -3.97
CA THR A 11 -3.20 -20.37 -2.62
C THR A 11 -2.33 -19.76 -1.51
N GLU A 12 -1.31 -19.01 -1.88
CA GLU A 12 -0.33 -18.38 -0.98
C GLU A 12 -0.53 -16.88 -0.88
N LEU A 13 -1.76 -16.45 -1.06
CA LEU A 13 -2.22 -15.08 -0.85
C LEU A 13 -3.64 -15.09 -0.28
N ALA A 14 -4.01 -14.01 0.40
CA ALA A 14 -5.34 -13.83 0.94
C ALA A 14 -5.75 -12.35 0.93
N TYR A 15 -7.04 -12.13 0.81
CA TYR A 15 -7.68 -10.84 1.05
C TYR A 15 -8.62 -10.96 2.25
N ILE A 16 -8.45 -10.09 3.23
CA ILE A 16 -9.31 -9.99 4.41
C ILE A 16 -10.26 -8.81 4.20
N PRO A 17 -11.54 -9.06 3.88
CA PRO A 17 -12.49 -7.99 3.62
C PRO A 17 -12.89 -7.28 4.92
N ILE A 18 -12.64 -5.98 4.97
CA ILE A 18 -13.07 -5.07 6.04
C ILE A 18 -13.38 -3.68 5.47
N GLY A 19 -14.42 -3.04 6.00
CA GLY A 19 -14.80 -1.69 5.61
C GLY A 19 -15.52 -1.57 4.27
N HIS A 20 -15.97 -2.69 3.67
CA HIS A 20 -16.82 -2.64 2.49
C HIS A 20 -18.22 -2.17 2.83
N GLN A 21 -18.77 -1.33 1.98
CA GLN A 21 -20.13 -0.81 2.09
C GLN A 21 -21.11 -1.67 1.29
N ALA A 22 -22.38 -1.63 1.68
CA ALA A 22 -23.44 -2.21 0.86
C ALA A 22 -23.48 -1.50 -0.51
N GLN A 23 -23.66 -2.27 -1.57
CA GLN A 23 -23.84 -1.71 -2.90
C GLN A 23 -25.18 -0.95 -2.95
N PRO A 24 -25.25 0.21 -3.62
CA PRO A 24 -26.55 0.86 -3.86
C PRO A 24 -27.45 -0.04 -4.71
N ALA A 25 -28.76 0.11 -4.57
CA ALA A 25 -29.70 -0.53 -5.48
C ALA A 25 -29.39 -0.14 -6.93
N ALA A 26 -29.53 -1.08 -7.85
CA ALA A 26 -29.25 -0.84 -9.27
C ALA A 26 -30.20 0.19 -9.90
N ASP A 27 -31.43 0.26 -9.38
CA ASP A 27 -32.45 1.23 -9.77
C ASP A 27 -33.46 1.48 -8.60
N LEU A 28 -34.40 2.39 -8.79
CA LEU A 28 -35.42 2.75 -7.79
C LEU A 28 -36.43 1.64 -7.47
N LEU A 29 -36.45 0.56 -8.26
CA LEU A 29 -37.42 -0.55 -8.15
C LEU A 29 -36.77 -1.82 -7.62
N THR A 30 -35.45 -1.86 -7.53
CA THR A 30 -34.70 -3.02 -7.00
C THR A 30 -34.32 -2.80 -5.54
N GLU A 31 -34.50 -3.82 -4.72
CA GLU A 31 -33.95 -3.81 -3.35
C GLU A 31 -32.43 -3.75 -3.39
N ALA A 32 -31.86 -2.92 -2.52
CA ALA A 32 -30.40 -2.91 -2.37
C ALA A 32 -29.92 -4.31 -1.93
N PRO A 33 -28.79 -4.80 -2.50
CA PRO A 33 -28.23 -6.08 -2.07
C PRO A 33 -27.89 -6.04 -0.57
N PRO A 34 -27.95 -7.18 0.13
CA PRO A 34 -27.60 -7.24 1.54
C PRO A 34 -26.17 -6.74 1.78
N ALA A 35 -25.92 -6.17 2.96
CA ALA A 35 -24.58 -5.76 3.34
C ALA A 35 -23.60 -6.94 3.21
N PRO A 36 -22.38 -6.70 2.68
CA PRO A 36 -21.42 -7.77 2.47
C PRO A 36 -20.98 -8.41 3.80
N VAL A 37 -20.86 -9.74 3.81
CA VAL A 37 -20.33 -10.48 4.97
C VAL A 37 -18.84 -10.24 5.05
N GLN A 38 -18.39 -9.65 6.17
CA GLN A 38 -16.98 -9.31 6.40
C GLN A 38 -16.66 -9.39 7.90
N LEU A 39 -15.38 -9.50 8.24
CA LEU A 39 -14.95 -9.54 9.63
C LEU A 39 -15.03 -8.15 10.28
N PRO A 40 -15.32 -8.08 11.58
CA PRO A 40 -15.22 -6.82 12.31
C PRO A 40 -13.78 -6.28 12.28
N LEU A 41 -13.62 -4.99 11.97
CA LEU A 41 -12.31 -4.34 11.90
C LEU A 41 -11.47 -4.60 13.16
N ALA A 42 -12.05 -4.43 14.36
CA ALA A 42 -11.35 -4.64 15.62
C ALA A 42 -10.79 -6.07 15.78
N ALA A 43 -11.54 -7.09 15.33
CA ALA A 43 -11.09 -8.47 15.38
C ALA A 43 -9.88 -8.70 14.46
N VAL A 44 -9.92 -8.16 13.24
CA VAL A 44 -8.80 -8.26 12.28
C VAL A 44 -7.57 -7.54 12.80
N LEU A 45 -7.71 -6.30 13.31
CA LEU A 45 -6.59 -5.54 13.86
C LEU A 45 -5.96 -6.26 15.07
N THR A 46 -6.78 -6.81 15.97
CA THR A 46 -6.29 -7.57 17.12
C THR A 46 -5.52 -8.82 16.68
N ALA A 47 -6.01 -9.54 15.67
CA ALA A 47 -5.35 -10.74 15.16
C ALA A 47 -4.03 -10.44 14.45
N LEU A 48 -3.95 -9.32 13.70
CA LEU A 48 -2.75 -8.94 12.96
C LEU A 48 -1.70 -8.21 13.80
N ALA A 49 -2.10 -7.57 14.91
CA ALA A 49 -1.22 -6.75 15.75
C ALA A 49 0.09 -7.45 16.16
N PRO A 50 0.10 -8.70 16.65
CA PRO A 50 1.36 -9.37 17.05
C PRO A 50 2.32 -9.56 15.87
N TRP A 51 1.80 -9.87 14.68
CA TRP A 51 2.62 -10.04 13.48
C TRP A 51 3.12 -8.70 12.95
N LEU A 52 2.28 -7.67 12.90
CA LEU A 52 2.67 -6.33 12.45
C LEU A 52 3.73 -5.70 13.35
N ALA A 53 3.61 -5.89 14.67
CA ALA A 53 4.55 -5.37 15.67
C ALA A 53 5.88 -6.14 15.75
N SER A 54 6.00 -7.26 15.05
CA SER A 54 7.18 -8.13 15.19
C SER A 54 8.25 -7.80 14.16
N ALA A 55 9.42 -7.38 14.63
CA ALA A 55 10.61 -7.20 13.80
C ALA A 55 11.19 -8.54 13.27
N SER A 56 10.90 -9.66 13.96
CA SER A 56 11.37 -11.00 13.53
C SER A 56 10.55 -11.63 12.40
N HIS A 57 9.44 -11.02 12.02
CA HIS A 57 8.62 -11.44 10.87
C HIS A 57 8.88 -10.48 9.72
N PRO A 58 9.74 -10.83 8.75
CA PRO A 58 10.08 -9.95 7.64
C PRO A 58 8.86 -9.65 6.78
N LYS A 59 8.75 -8.39 6.34
CA LYS A 59 7.65 -7.90 5.49
C LYS A 59 8.22 -7.15 4.29
N ALA A 60 7.60 -7.37 3.13
CA ALA A 60 7.83 -6.59 1.93
C ALA A 60 6.55 -5.82 1.58
N LEU A 61 6.69 -4.55 1.26
CA LEU A 61 5.57 -3.68 0.89
C LEU A 61 5.90 -2.89 -0.38
N GLN A 62 4.88 -2.31 -0.98
CA GLN A 62 5.00 -1.28 -2.02
C GLN A 62 4.60 0.05 -1.41
N ASN A 63 5.54 1.01 -1.27
CA ASN A 63 5.31 2.29 -0.60
C ASN A 63 4.88 2.10 0.87
N ALA A 64 5.74 1.44 1.64
CA ALA A 64 5.51 1.06 3.04
C ALA A 64 5.07 2.23 3.93
N LYS A 65 5.52 3.44 3.63
CA LYS A 65 5.12 4.66 4.34
C LYS A 65 3.59 4.86 4.33
N TYR A 66 2.94 4.58 3.21
CA TYR A 66 1.49 4.70 3.11
C TYR A 66 0.77 3.72 4.05
N ASP A 67 1.16 2.45 4.03
CA ASP A 67 0.57 1.43 4.90
C ASP A 67 0.85 1.71 6.37
N ARG A 68 2.07 2.15 6.69
CA ARG A 68 2.44 2.59 8.05
C ARG A 68 1.54 3.70 8.55
N LEU A 69 1.27 4.72 7.75
CA LEU A 69 0.39 5.83 8.11
C LEU A 69 -1.06 5.36 8.36
N ILE A 70 -1.56 4.42 7.57
CA ILE A 70 -2.88 3.82 7.79
C ILE A 70 -2.90 3.04 9.10
N LEU A 71 -1.90 2.19 9.35
CA LEU A 71 -1.79 1.39 10.56
C LEU A 71 -1.64 2.25 11.81
N LEU A 72 -0.85 3.32 11.76
CA LEU A 72 -0.69 4.29 12.86
C LEU A 72 -2.03 4.92 13.28
N ARG A 73 -2.93 5.23 12.33
CA ARG A 73 -4.29 5.75 12.63
C ARG A 73 -5.13 4.76 13.43
N HIS A 74 -4.80 3.48 13.37
CA HIS A 74 -5.43 2.41 14.13
C HIS A 74 -4.62 1.99 15.37
N GLY A 75 -3.55 2.71 15.70
CA GLY A 75 -2.69 2.42 16.84
C GLY A 75 -1.82 1.17 16.67
N LEU A 76 -1.60 0.72 15.44
CA LEU A 76 -0.78 -0.44 15.12
C LEU A 76 0.61 -0.01 14.63
N PRO A 77 1.68 -0.54 15.21
CA PRO A 77 3.03 -0.38 14.66
C PRO A 77 3.20 -1.27 13.42
N LEU A 78 4.14 -0.89 12.56
CA LEU A 78 4.60 -1.71 11.44
C LEU A 78 6.12 -1.92 11.60
N GLU A 79 6.50 -3.11 12.01
CA GLU A 79 7.90 -3.49 12.24
C GLU A 79 8.34 -4.59 11.27
N GLY A 80 9.66 -4.78 11.14
CA GLY A 80 10.22 -5.84 10.30
C GLY A 80 10.05 -5.61 8.80
N VAL A 81 9.94 -4.37 8.34
CA VAL A 81 9.98 -4.05 6.90
C VAL A 81 11.41 -4.24 6.41
N VAL A 82 11.62 -5.23 5.56
CA VAL A 82 12.92 -5.59 4.98
C VAL A 82 13.01 -5.26 3.49
N MET A 83 11.90 -4.82 2.90
CA MET A 83 11.82 -4.43 1.50
C MET A 83 10.65 -3.46 1.30
N ASP A 84 10.93 -2.33 0.69
CA ASP A 84 9.97 -1.48 0.00
C ASP A 84 10.30 -1.51 -1.48
N THR A 85 9.41 -2.06 -2.28
CA THR A 85 9.65 -2.27 -3.71
C THR A 85 9.73 -0.95 -4.48
N MET A 86 9.05 0.10 -4.03
CA MET A 86 9.14 1.43 -4.62
C MET A 86 10.54 2.05 -4.39
N LEU A 87 11.06 1.97 -3.16
CA LEU A 87 12.40 2.48 -2.82
C LEU A 87 13.50 1.67 -3.52
N ALA A 88 13.37 0.34 -3.54
CA ALA A 88 14.31 -0.54 -4.22
C ALA A 88 14.37 -0.28 -5.72
N ASP A 89 13.23 -0.07 -6.36
CA ASP A 89 13.15 0.27 -7.79
C ASP A 89 13.75 1.65 -8.08
N TYR A 90 13.49 2.63 -7.21
CA TYR A 90 14.10 3.96 -7.30
C TYR A 90 15.63 3.91 -7.22
N LEU A 91 16.18 3.07 -6.34
CA LEU A 91 17.64 2.85 -6.27
C LEU A 91 18.21 2.17 -7.51
N ARG A 92 17.42 1.31 -8.16
CA ARG A 92 17.82 0.64 -9.41
C ARG A 92 17.91 1.64 -10.57
N ASP A 93 16.91 2.48 -10.75
CA ASP A 93 16.88 3.52 -11.77
C ASP A 93 15.93 4.66 -11.37
N ALA A 94 16.47 5.76 -10.87
CA ALA A 94 15.70 6.92 -10.43
C ALA A 94 14.93 7.65 -11.56
N GLY A 95 15.20 7.36 -12.81
CA GLY A 95 14.53 7.97 -13.97
C GLY A 95 13.22 7.31 -14.36
N ASP A 96 12.92 6.14 -13.82
CA ASP A 96 11.73 5.35 -14.13
C ASP A 96 10.48 5.80 -13.33
N LYS A 97 9.34 5.19 -13.65
CA LYS A 97 8.13 5.27 -12.83
C LYS A 97 8.12 4.11 -11.83
N HIS A 98 7.92 4.41 -10.55
CA HIS A 98 8.02 3.45 -9.44
C HIS A 98 6.66 3.02 -8.88
N GLY A 99 5.57 3.31 -9.60
CA GLY A 99 4.25 2.74 -9.28
C GLY A 99 4.20 1.26 -9.60
N LEU A 100 3.40 0.50 -8.83
CA LEU A 100 3.29 -0.96 -8.95
C LEU A 100 2.96 -1.39 -10.40
N ASP A 101 2.01 -0.69 -11.03
CA ASP A 101 1.58 -0.96 -12.42
C ASP A 101 2.74 -0.83 -13.42
N ALA A 102 3.50 0.28 -13.32
CA ALA A 102 4.62 0.54 -14.20
C ALA A 102 5.76 -0.48 -14.00
N MET A 103 6.02 -0.86 -12.74
CA MET A 103 7.00 -1.89 -12.42
C MET A 103 6.55 -3.27 -12.91
N ALA A 104 5.27 -3.62 -12.78
CA ALA A 104 4.73 -4.88 -13.28
C ALA A 104 4.83 -4.98 -14.81
N GLU A 105 4.47 -3.92 -15.51
CA GLU A 105 4.59 -3.86 -16.98
C GLU A 105 6.06 -4.00 -17.42
N ARG A 106 6.96 -3.23 -16.82
CA ARG A 106 8.39 -3.22 -17.17
C ARG A 106 9.09 -4.55 -16.90
N ASN A 107 8.78 -5.18 -15.76
CA ASN A 107 9.51 -6.38 -15.33
C ASN A 107 8.83 -7.70 -15.71
N PHE A 108 7.51 -7.71 -15.93
CA PHE A 108 6.76 -8.94 -16.19
C PHE A 108 5.94 -8.89 -17.49
N GLY A 109 5.91 -7.74 -18.18
CA GLY A 109 5.08 -7.56 -19.39
C GLY A 109 3.57 -7.64 -19.10
N PHE A 110 3.16 -7.31 -17.89
CA PHE A 110 1.79 -7.43 -17.41
C PHE A 110 1.29 -6.10 -16.85
N SER A 111 0.15 -5.62 -17.37
CA SER A 111 -0.52 -4.41 -16.89
C SER A 111 -1.71 -4.81 -16.01
N PRO A 112 -1.63 -4.67 -14.68
CA PRO A 112 -2.74 -4.97 -13.79
C PRO A 112 -3.88 -3.96 -13.96
N THR A 113 -5.07 -4.31 -13.47
CA THR A 113 -6.19 -3.36 -13.37
C THR A 113 -5.79 -2.20 -12.46
N SER A 114 -5.90 -0.97 -12.95
CA SER A 114 -5.56 0.20 -12.16
C SER A 114 -6.66 0.57 -11.16
N TYR A 115 -6.30 1.31 -10.10
CA TYR A 115 -7.27 1.84 -9.13
C TYR A 115 -8.36 2.70 -9.80
N VAL A 116 -8.00 3.51 -10.80
CA VAL A 116 -8.93 4.41 -11.50
C VAL A 116 -9.94 3.64 -12.35
N GLU A 117 -9.55 2.47 -12.88
CA GLU A 117 -10.47 1.59 -13.60
C GLU A 117 -11.44 0.87 -12.66
N LEU A 118 -10.96 0.48 -11.47
CA LEU A 118 -11.74 -0.25 -10.49
C LEU A 118 -12.71 0.64 -9.71
N VAL A 119 -12.30 1.85 -9.35
CA VAL A 119 -13.06 2.77 -8.49
C VAL A 119 -13.68 3.89 -9.34
N PRO A 120 -15.02 3.92 -9.51
CA PRO A 120 -15.67 4.96 -10.28
C PRO A 120 -15.37 6.37 -9.73
N LYS A 121 -15.36 7.36 -10.64
CA LYS A 121 -15.11 8.76 -10.26
C LYS A 121 -16.12 9.23 -9.21
N GLY A 122 -15.60 9.74 -8.09
CA GLY A 122 -16.42 10.21 -6.96
C GLY A 122 -16.82 9.12 -5.95
N ALA A 123 -16.49 7.86 -6.23
CA ALA A 123 -16.62 6.75 -5.29
C ALA A 123 -15.31 6.54 -4.49
N ASN A 124 -15.34 5.61 -3.56
CA ASN A 124 -14.16 5.16 -2.83
C ASN A 124 -14.05 3.63 -2.89
N PHE A 125 -12.90 3.09 -2.49
CA PHE A 125 -12.65 1.64 -2.53
C PHE A 125 -13.65 0.82 -1.69
N ALA A 126 -14.26 1.40 -0.66
CA ALA A 126 -15.25 0.72 0.16
C ALA A 126 -16.53 0.36 -0.61
N SER A 127 -16.81 1.05 -1.73
CA SER A 127 -17.94 0.76 -2.61
C SER A 127 -17.65 -0.34 -3.64
N VAL A 128 -16.40 -0.82 -3.75
CA VAL A 128 -16.04 -1.94 -4.63
C VAL A 128 -16.52 -3.24 -4.02
N GLY A 129 -17.07 -4.15 -4.84
CA GLY A 129 -17.48 -5.48 -4.39
C GLY A 129 -16.30 -6.28 -3.82
N ILE A 130 -16.58 -7.16 -2.85
CA ILE A 130 -15.52 -7.95 -2.19
C ILE A 130 -14.75 -8.81 -3.20
N ALA A 131 -15.44 -9.39 -4.20
CA ALA A 131 -14.80 -10.24 -5.20
C ALA A 131 -13.79 -9.46 -6.06
N GLU A 132 -14.19 -8.29 -6.57
CA GLU A 132 -13.34 -7.41 -7.37
C GLU A 132 -12.19 -6.85 -6.52
N ALA A 133 -12.47 -6.46 -5.28
CA ALA A 133 -11.45 -5.98 -4.34
C ALA A 133 -10.44 -7.09 -4.00
N ALA A 134 -10.89 -8.33 -3.86
CA ALA A 134 -10.01 -9.47 -3.60
C ALA A 134 -9.09 -9.78 -4.79
N LEU A 135 -9.60 -9.69 -6.02
CA LEU A 135 -8.80 -9.85 -7.23
C LEU A 135 -7.75 -8.74 -7.36
N TYR A 136 -8.16 -7.50 -7.15
CA TYR A 136 -7.29 -6.33 -7.20
C TYR A 136 -6.17 -6.43 -6.14
N CYS A 137 -6.55 -6.53 -4.86
CA CYS A 137 -5.57 -6.61 -3.77
C CYS A 137 -4.72 -7.90 -3.84
N GLY A 138 -5.30 -9.01 -4.30
CA GLY A 138 -4.57 -10.26 -4.53
C GLY A 138 -3.47 -10.08 -5.57
N MET A 139 -3.76 -9.36 -6.66
CA MET A 139 -2.77 -9.03 -7.68
C MET A 139 -1.70 -8.09 -7.12
N ASP A 140 -2.08 -7.05 -6.39
CA ASP A 140 -1.12 -6.10 -5.81
C ASP A 140 -0.12 -6.80 -4.88
N VAL A 141 -0.58 -7.66 -3.98
CA VAL A 141 0.32 -8.36 -3.05
C VAL A 141 1.17 -9.43 -3.77
N HIS A 142 0.63 -10.10 -4.79
CA HIS A 142 1.38 -11.03 -5.62
C HIS A 142 2.51 -10.33 -6.39
N LEU A 143 2.21 -9.22 -7.03
CA LEU A 143 3.21 -8.41 -7.75
C LEU A 143 4.27 -7.86 -6.80
N THR A 144 3.85 -7.34 -5.64
CA THR A 144 4.79 -6.85 -4.61
C THR A 144 5.73 -7.97 -4.13
N TRP A 145 5.20 -9.16 -3.88
CA TRP A 145 5.99 -10.34 -3.51
C TRP A 145 7.04 -10.69 -4.58
N ARG A 146 6.65 -10.77 -5.84
CA ARG A 146 7.55 -11.08 -6.95
C ARG A 146 8.58 -9.99 -7.19
N LEU A 147 8.16 -8.73 -7.14
CA LEU A 147 9.07 -7.57 -7.29
C LEU A 147 10.08 -7.51 -6.16
N ALA A 148 9.69 -7.80 -4.92
CA ALA A 148 10.61 -7.82 -3.79
C ALA A 148 11.77 -8.80 -4.00
N GLN A 149 11.48 -9.99 -4.52
CA GLN A 149 12.50 -10.99 -4.81
C GLN A 149 13.38 -10.58 -6.03
N LEU A 150 12.76 -10.06 -7.08
CA LEU A 150 13.46 -9.61 -8.27
C LEU A 150 14.42 -8.46 -7.94
N LEU A 151 13.89 -7.40 -7.33
CA LEU A 151 14.67 -6.19 -7.04
C LEU A 151 15.82 -6.46 -6.06
N ARG A 152 15.62 -7.31 -5.06
CA ARG A 152 16.72 -7.70 -4.15
C ARG A 152 17.86 -8.37 -4.91
N ARG A 153 17.54 -9.27 -5.85
CA ARG A 153 18.56 -9.94 -6.70
C ARG A 153 19.26 -8.95 -7.62
N GLU A 154 18.52 -8.06 -8.29
CA GLU A 154 19.07 -7.08 -9.22
C GLU A 154 19.98 -6.08 -8.51
N LEU A 155 19.55 -5.50 -7.40
CA LEU A 155 20.37 -4.59 -6.60
C LEU A 155 21.67 -5.27 -6.13
N THR A 156 21.57 -6.53 -5.69
CA THR A 156 22.76 -7.31 -5.31
C THR A 156 23.71 -7.55 -6.50
N ALA A 157 23.17 -7.82 -7.68
CA ALA A 157 23.98 -8.01 -8.90
C ALA A 157 24.65 -6.71 -9.38
N MET A 158 24.12 -5.53 -9.01
CA MET A 158 24.71 -4.22 -9.31
C MET A 158 25.85 -3.85 -8.33
N GLY A 159 26.07 -4.63 -7.29
CA GLY A 159 27.12 -4.45 -6.28
C GLY A 159 26.56 -4.19 -4.89
N ASP A 160 27.42 -4.25 -3.88
CA ASP A 160 27.02 -4.21 -2.47
C ASP A 160 26.52 -2.84 -2.00
N ALA A 161 26.85 -1.76 -2.68
CA ALA A 161 26.50 -0.40 -2.25
C ALA A 161 25.00 -0.14 -2.25
N LEU A 162 24.27 -0.62 -3.26
CA LEU A 162 22.82 -0.38 -3.37
C LEU A 162 21.99 -1.17 -2.33
N PRO A 163 22.25 -2.48 -2.11
CA PRO A 163 21.61 -3.18 -0.98
C PRO A 163 21.92 -2.54 0.38
N GLN A 164 23.16 -2.09 0.60
CA GLN A 164 23.52 -1.39 1.85
C GLN A 164 22.78 -0.05 1.99
N LEU A 165 22.66 0.71 0.92
CA LEU A 165 21.92 1.96 0.92
C LEU A 165 20.42 1.71 1.23
N LEU A 166 19.82 0.70 0.60
CA LEU A 166 18.45 0.31 0.91
C LEU A 166 18.28 -0.06 2.38
N ASP A 167 19.12 -0.97 2.89
CA ASP A 167 18.96 -1.57 4.21
C ASP A 167 19.38 -0.63 5.35
N GLN A 168 20.36 0.25 5.14
CA GLN A 168 20.94 1.09 6.19
C GLN A 168 20.45 2.54 6.17
N VAL A 169 19.87 3.00 5.05
CA VAL A 169 19.42 4.38 4.90
C VAL A 169 17.94 4.45 4.54
N GLU A 170 17.53 3.91 3.38
CA GLU A 170 16.17 4.12 2.86
C GLU A 170 15.10 3.46 3.75
N LEU A 171 15.27 2.19 4.10
CA LEU A 171 14.30 1.50 4.96
C LEU A 171 14.24 2.08 6.39
N PRO A 172 15.36 2.43 7.07
CA PRO A 172 15.30 3.12 8.35
C PRO A 172 14.74 4.55 8.29
N LEU A 173 14.88 5.24 7.16
CA LEU A 173 14.36 6.59 6.97
C LEU A 173 12.85 6.60 6.76
N GLU A 174 12.27 5.57 6.14
CA GLU A 174 10.84 5.47 5.85
C GLU A 174 9.95 5.72 7.10
N PRO A 175 10.14 5.03 8.26
CA PRO A 175 9.33 5.29 9.45
C PRO A 175 9.51 6.70 10.03
N VAL A 176 10.69 7.30 9.88
CA VAL A 176 10.94 8.69 10.30
C VAL A 176 10.09 9.65 9.45
N LEU A 177 10.09 9.48 8.13
CA LEU A 177 9.28 10.28 7.22
C LEU A 177 7.78 10.07 7.46
N ALA A 178 7.35 8.85 7.76
CA ALA A 178 5.97 8.56 8.14
C ALA A 178 5.57 9.31 9.42
N LEU A 179 6.43 9.33 10.43
CA LEU A 179 6.16 10.05 11.68
C LEU A 179 6.12 11.57 11.48
N MET A 180 7.02 12.11 10.66
CA MET A 180 7.01 13.53 10.28
C MET A 180 5.69 13.90 9.58
N GLU A 181 5.23 13.09 8.65
CA GLU A 181 3.96 13.29 7.94
C GLU A 181 2.75 13.16 8.88
N ALA A 182 2.75 12.17 9.78
CA ALA A 182 1.69 12.00 10.78
C ALA A 182 1.61 13.17 11.77
N THR A 183 2.77 13.75 12.12
CA THR A 183 2.86 14.93 13.01
C THR A 183 2.39 16.20 12.29
N GLY A 184 2.69 16.30 10.99
CA GLY A 184 2.39 17.47 10.18
C GLY A 184 3.32 18.67 10.45
N ILE A 185 3.02 19.77 9.80
CA ILE A 185 3.73 21.05 9.97
C ILE A 185 2.73 22.15 10.35
N ARG A 186 3.17 23.07 11.19
CA ARG A 186 2.42 24.27 11.49
C ARG A 186 2.66 25.32 10.40
N ILE A 187 1.59 25.82 9.79
CA ILE A 187 1.65 26.91 8.83
C ILE A 187 1.18 28.22 9.47
N ASP A 188 1.81 29.34 9.08
CA ASP A 188 1.35 30.68 9.43
C ASP A 188 0.26 31.12 8.44
N THR A 189 -1.00 30.93 8.85
CA THR A 189 -2.15 31.24 8.00
C THR A 189 -2.35 32.76 7.81
N ALA A 190 -1.89 33.61 8.76
CA ALA A 190 -1.97 35.05 8.64
C ALA A 190 -1.00 35.54 7.55
N TYR A 191 0.26 35.13 7.62
CA TYR A 191 1.27 35.45 6.59
C TYR A 191 0.84 34.93 5.20
N LEU A 192 0.31 33.72 5.09
CA LEU A 192 -0.17 33.20 3.80
C LEU A 192 -1.35 34.00 3.25
N GLY A 193 -2.22 34.55 4.12
CA GLY A 193 -3.31 35.43 3.74
C GLY A 193 -2.80 36.77 3.16
N GLU A 194 -1.80 37.36 3.79
CA GLU A 194 -1.12 38.59 3.32
C GLU A 194 -0.44 38.34 1.96
N LEU A 195 0.37 37.28 1.87
CA LEU A 195 1.05 36.88 0.63
C LEU A 195 0.07 36.61 -0.52
N SER A 196 -1.07 35.94 -0.24
CA SER A 196 -2.12 35.71 -1.24
C SER A 196 -2.74 37.03 -1.76
N THR A 197 -2.73 38.09 -0.95
CA THR A 197 -3.25 39.40 -1.34
C THR A 197 -2.24 40.17 -2.19
N GLU A 198 -0.95 40.05 -1.87
CA GLU A 198 0.14 40.69 -2.63
C GLU A 198 0.32 40.06 -4.02
N LEU A 199 0.02 38.77 -4.18
CA LEU A 199 0.19 38.02 -5.43
C LEU A 199 -1.01 38.12 -6.39
N LYS A 200 -2.10 38.78 -6.00
CA LYS A 200 -3.30 39.03 -6.83
C LYS A 200 -3.25 40.39 -7.52
#